data_7874591a68ca11d6330cf7f8b0d5b61e
#
_entry.id   7874591a68ca11d6330cf7f8b0d5b61e
#
_cell.length_a   1.000
_cell.length_b   1.000
_cell.length_c   1.000
_cell.angle_alpha   90.00
_cell.angle_beta   90.00
_cell.angle_gamma   90.00
#
_symmetry.space_group_name_H-M   'P 1'
#
loop_
_entity.id
_entity.type
_entity.pdbx_description
1 polymer ?
#
loop_
_entity_poly.entity_id
_entity_poly.type
_entity_poly.pdbx_seq_one_letter_code
_entity_poly.pdbx_strand_id
1 'polypeptide(L)'
;MVEKIDVTTLSGYQKELYENIVGILDKDAADPVFKAQLEVNAEAYINSNPTSTYFQTRDNWVRGWADQKQFININTEEHIGANFYGFFDFSLGTAKDWCNEGDTSKKFGDSVLWTNIPLLLDNDIKQLDFNFPYRAFVSAGGENWTFIIGRDKLSWGNGKTGNFVIGDHIKYHNAASFTAFEKNFKYTFLISAFPHPQNYYKEDSNGKMTLSLNGVGGGQSHYMNGISAFIAHRLEWNIVDSVSLTLTEGVMYMSKDNKIDLIAFAPAMLYHNNYTRSNTNSILSVEADWTIIKGLNLYGQVVIDESALPGEQNPATTTSTKKAEPDGLGYLLGISYITELGKGTLTLNAEGAYTTPYLYLRDGDRQAGETGREQTNGRYGINYVVALREMSGGGGYENYNLDFLGYKYGGDAIVAYLSAEYKTLDKWSAGLSLFYMLHGTHDKYTAWTKVNKDTNKVTPTTDHQTANYNDENANLRDSASTSFVASLFGTYNFGYGFAIEVETDLIYLKNPGNISTNPSQFDTQTTISVSYTL
;
A
#
# COMPACT_ATOMS: atom_id res chain seq x y z
N MET A 1 -22.93 20.35 1.87
CA MET A 1 -22.63 20.20 3.33
C MET A 1 -22.15 21.52 3.91
N VAL A 2 -21.22 22.20 3.26
CA VAL A 2 -20.67 23.51 3.71
C VAL A 2 -21.76 24.59 3.80
N GLU A 3 -22.72 24.64 2.89
CA GLU A 3 -23.85 25.59 2.89
C GLU A 3 -24.78 25.49 4.12
N LYS A 4 -24.68 24.41 4.91
CA LYS A 4 -25.50 24.19 6.10
C LYS A 4 -24.83 24.65 7.39
N ILE A 5 -23.63 25.19 7.31
CA ILE A 5 -22.87 25.65 8.47
C ILE A 5 -23.33 27.04 8.86
N ASP A 6 -23.76 27.22 10.09
CA ASP A 6 -24.05 28.54 10.63
C ASP A 6 -22.74 29.28 10.96
N VAL A 7 -22.35 30.15 10.06
CA VAL A 7 -21.09 30.92 10.12
C VAL A 7 -21.01 31.80 11.38
N THR A 8 -22.15 32.15 11.97
CA THR A 8 -22.19 32.99 13.18
C THR A 8 -21.72 32.26 14.43
N THR A 9 -21.73 30.93 14.41
CA THR A 9 -21.29 30.07 15.52
C THR A 9 -19.80 29.71 15.46
N LEU A 10 -19.12 30.07 14.37
CA LEU A 10 -17.72 29.71 14.14
C LEU A 10 -16.77 30.63 14.90
N SER A 11 -15.68 30.05 15.45
CA SER A 11 -14.54 30.82 15.96
C SER A 11 -13.84 31.60 14.83
N GLY A 12 -12.97 32.52 15.18
CA GLY A 12 -12.22 33.30 14.18
C GLY A 12 -11.43 32.40 13.20
N TYR A 13 -10.75 31.37 13.72
CA TYR A 13 -10.03 30.39 12.90
C TYR A 13 -10.97 29.51 12.04
N GLN A 14 -12.06 29.02 12.63
CA GLN A 14 -13.05 28.21 11.92
C GLN A 14 -13.73 29.01 10.80
N LYS A 15 -13.94 30.30 11.01
CA LYS A 15 -14.49 31.19 10.00
C LYS A 15 -13.52 31.38 8.83
N GLU A 16 -12.24 31.60 9.12
CA GLU A 16 -11.19 31.71 8.10
C GLU A 16 -11.06 30.41 7.29
N LEU A 17 -11.11 29.25 7.97
CA LEU A 17 -11.13 27.92 7.32
C LEU A 17 -12.39 27.76 6.42
N TYR A 18 -13.55 28.16 6.92
CA TYR A 18 -14.81 28.12 6.15
C TYR A 18 -14.71 28.99 4.90
N GLU A 19 -14.22 30.23 5.03
CA GLU A 19 -14.06 31.16 3.92
C GLU A 19 -13.09 30.62 2.85
N ASN A 20 -12.00 29.97 3.28
CA ASN A 20 -11.06 29.29 2.37
C ASN A 20 -11.74 28.13 1.62
N ILE A 21 -12.47 27.28 2.32
CA ILE A 21 -13.19 26.14 1.70
C ILE A 21 -14.22 26.65 0.69
N VAL A 22 -15.03 27.64 1.06
CA VAL A 22 -16.01 28.24 0.15
C VAL A 22 -15.32 28.90 -1.04
N GLY A 23 -14.22 29.62 -0.81
CA GLY A 23 -13.45 30.23 -1.89
C GLY A 23 -12.85 29.23 -2.89
N ILE A 24 -12.50 28.02 -2.44
CA ILE A 24 -12.08 26.92 -3.32
C ILE A 24 -13.29 26.39 -4.09
N LEU A 25 -14.39 26.09 -3.41
CA LEU A 25 -15.60 25.55 -4.03
C LEU A 25 -16.23 26.52 -5.04
N ASP A 26 -16.21 27.82 -4.75
CA ASP A 26 -16.73 28.84 -5.68
C ASP A 26 -15.83 29.01 -6.92
N LYS A 27 -14.52 28.81 -6.77
CA LYS A 27 -13.60 28.79 -7.91
C LYS A 27 -13.85 27.55 -8.79
N ASP A 28 -14.08 26.41 -8.17
CA ASP A 28 -14.34 25.14 -8.88
C ASP A 28 -15.65 25.19 -9.68
N ALA A 29 -16.63 25.98 -9.24
CA ALA A 29 -17.87 26.19 -9.99
C ALA A 29 -17.68 26.91 -11.35
N ALA A 30 -16.55 27.59 -11.55
CA ALA A 30 -16.19 28.27 -12.79
C ALA A 30 -15.01 27.58 -13.52
N ASP A 31 -14.70 26.33 -13.17
CA ASP A 31 -13.53 25.64 -13.68
C ASP A 31 -13.55 25.49 -15.21
N PRO A 32 -12.39 25.70 -15.85
CA PRO A 32 -12.25 25.46 -17.28
C PRO A 32 -12.44 23.97 -17.59
N VAL A 33 -12.93 23.67 -18.79
CA VAL A 33 -13.08 22.30 -19.29
C VAL A 33 -11.77 21.51 -19.21
N PHE A 34 -10.65 22.21 -19.27
CA PHE A 34 -9.30 21.64 -19.17
C PHE A 34 -8.45 22.46 -18.19
N LYS A 35 -7.75 21.78 -17.29
CA LYS A 35 -6.83 22.36 -16.32
C LYS A 35 -5.51 21.61 -16.38
N ALA A 36 -4.41 22.31 -16.37
CA ALA A 36 -3.06 21.72 -16.30
C ALA A 36 -2.28 22.37 -15.17
N GLN A 37 -1.56 21.56 -14.42
CA GLN A 37 -0.69 21.99 -13.34
C GLN A 37 0.70 21.42 -13.55
N LEU A 38 1.72 22.25 -13.40
CA LEU A 38 3.13 21.87 -13.41
C LEU A 38 3.67 21.95 -11.99
N GLU A 39 4.26 20.86 -11.53
CA GLU A 39 4.98 20.80 -10.26
C GLU A 39 6.45 20.45 -10.51
N VAL A 40 7.35 21.19 -9.87
CA VAL A 40 8.79 20.94 -9.91
C VAL A 40 9.26 20.70 -8.48
N ASN A 41 9.90 19.57 -8.21
CA ASN A 41 10.38 19.17 -6.89
C ASN A 41 11.88 18.92 -6.92
N ALA A 42 12.61 19.71 -6.16
CA ALA A 42 14.04 19.49 -5.90
C ALA A 42 14.21 18.92 -4.48
N GLU A 43 14.79 17.75 -4.37
CA GLU A 43 15.01 17.06 -3.10
C GLU A 43 16.48 16.76 -2.86
N ALA A 44 16.89 16.87 -1.60
CA ALA A 44 18.19 16.44 -1.09
C ALA A 44 17.97 15.45 0.05
N TYR A 45 18.73 14.36 0.03
CA TYR A 45 18.68 13.29 1.02
C TYR A 45 20.05 13.18 1.66
N ILE A 46 20.11 13.35 2.96
CA ILE A 46 21.33 13.29 3.76
C ILE A 46 21.20 12.11 4.70
N ASN A 47 22.04 11.10 4.53
CA ASN A 47 22.01 9.86 5.30
C ASN A 47 23.34 9.63 5.99
N SER A 48 23.32 9.27 7.28
CA SER A 48 24.53 8.95 8.05
C SER A 48 25.18 7.63 7.62
N ASN A 49 24.40 6.75 6.98
CA ASN A 49 24.88 5.45 6.51
C ASN A 49 24.32 5.13 5.10
N PRO A 50 25.00 5.58 4.02
CA PRO A 50 24.53 5.43 2.67
C PRO A 50 24.45 3.96 2.19
N THR A 51 25.04 3.03 2.92
CA THR A 51 24.98 1.60 2.61
C THR A 51 23.81 0.89 3.28
N SER A 52 23.05 1.56 4.10
CA SER A 52 21.88 0.98 4.75
C SER A 52 20.80 0.59 3.77
N THR A 53 20.19 -0.55 4.00
CA THR A 53 19.13 -1.09 3.16
C THR A 53 17.90 -0.20 3.14
N TYR A 54 17.50 0.41 4.27
CA TYR A 54 16.34 1.29 4.34
C TYR A 54 16.50 2.59 3.53
N PHE A 55 17.73 3.02 3.26
CA PHE A 55 17.97 4.20 2.41
C PHE A 55 17.88 3.86 0.94
N GLN A 56 18.32 2.69 0.55
CA GLN A 56 18.42 2.24 -0.83
C GLN A 56 17.20 1.47 -1.29
N THR A 57 16.61 0.68 -0.39
CA THR A 57 15.39 -0.06 -0.62
C THR A 57 14.20 0.75 -0.12
N ARG A 58 13.03 0.36 -0.58
CA ARG A 58 11.79 1.01 -0.21
C ARG A 58 11.28 0.51 1.14
N ASP A 59 11.64 1.22 2.19
CA ASP A 59 11.07 1.01 3.51
C ASP A 59 10.05 2.11 3.83
N ASN A 60 8.80 1.73 3.95
CA ASN A 60 7.67 2.65 4.03
C ASN A 60 7.60 3.48 5.33
N TRP A 61 8.51 3.30 6.28
CA TRP A 61 8.55 3.99 7.56
C TRP A 61 9.69 5.02 7.67
N VAL A 62 10.56 5.09 6.64
CA VAL A 62 11.59 6.13 6.51
C VAL A 62 11.47 6.78 5.15
N ARG A 63 11.34 8.10 5.11
CA ARG A 63 11.34 8.82 3.85
C ARG A 63 12.76 8.96 3.33
N GLY A 64 13.04 8.36 2.21
CA GLY A 64 14.36 8.39 1.61
C GLY A 64 14.35 8.43 0.10
N TRP A 65 15.52 8.17 -0.48
CA TRP A 65 15.71 8.14 -1.93
C TRP A 65 14.70 7.23 -2.65
N ALA A 66 14.35 6.11 -2.06
CA ALA A 66 13.38 5.18 -2.66
C ALA A 66 11.97 5.76 -2.82
N ASP A 67 11.63 6.75 -1.99
CA ASP A 67 10.33 7.45 -2.01
C ASP A 67 10.46 8.88 -2.56
N GLN A 68 11.49 9.14 -3.37
CA GLN A 68 11.72 10.45 -3.97
C GLN A 68 10.48 10.97 -4.72
N LYS A 69 10.23 12.27 -4.58
CA LYS A 69 9.30 12.97 -5.46
C LYS A 69 9.90 13.04 -6.85
N GLN A 70 9.05 12.91 -7.88
CA GLN A 70 9.48 13.12 -9.25
C GLN A 70 9.91 14.58 -9.42
N PHE A 71 11.04 14.78 -10.15
CA PHE A 71 11.58 16.12 -10.34
C PHE A 71 10.59 17.05 -11.05
N ILE A 72 9.90 16.55 -12.07
CA ILE A 72 8.80 17.26 -12.74
C ILE A 72 7.57 16.37 -12.71
N ASN A 73 6.42 16.96 -12.38
CA ASN A 73 5.12 16.32 -12.51
C ASN A 73 4.14 17.27 -13.21
N ILE A 74 3.41 16.75 -14.20
CA ILE A 74 2.40 17.48 -14.95
C ILE A 74 1.07 16.76 -14.72
N ASN A 75 0.14 17.42 -14.07
CA ASN A 75 -1.20 16.93 -13.84
C ASN A 75 -2.16 17.61 -14.81
N THR A 76 -3.06 16.85 -15.41
CA THR A 76 -4.13 17.38 -16.23
C THR A 76 -5.48 16.87 -15.75
N GLU A 77 -6.45 17.74 -15.76
CA GLU A 77 -7.84 17.45 -15.39
C GLU A 77 -8.76 17.93 -16.53
N GLU A 78 -9.74 17.11 -16.84
CA GLU A 78 -10.74 17.39 -17.87
C GLU A 78 -12.15 17.20 -17.33
N HIS A 79 -12.99 18.21 -17.49
CA HIS A 79 -14.41 18.19 -17.14
C HIS A 79 -15.26 18.26 -18.39
N ILE A 80 -16.07 17.23 -18.65
CA ILE A 80 -16.98 17.19 -19.79
C ILE A 80 -18.41 17.18 -19.28
N GLY A 81 -18.99 18.39 -19.20
CA GLY A 81 -20.28 18.60 -18.54
C GLY A 81 -20.22 18.29 -17.03
N ALA A 82 -21.37 18.04 -16.43
CA ALA A 82 -21.49 17.79 -14.99
C ALA A 82 -21.18 16.33 -14.58
N ASN A 83 -21.04 15.42 -15.54
CA ASN A 83 -21.12 13.99 -15.29
C ASN A 83 -19.86 13.22 -15.65
N PHE A 84 -18.88 13.83 -16.33
CA PHE A 84 -17.66 13.18 -16.76
C PHE A 84 -16.43 13.95 -16.30
N TYR A 85 -15.46 13.20 -15.77
CA TYR A 85 -14.18 13.72 -15.33
C TYR A 85 -13.06 12.82 -15.79
N GLY A 86 -11.97 13.40 -16.27
CA GLY A 86 -10.74 12.73 -16.63
C GLY A 86 -9.56 13.30 -15.84
N PHE A 87 -8.62 12.43 -15.48
CA PHE A 87 -7.39 12.80 -14.83
C PHE A 87 -6.22 12.06 -15.44
N PHE A 88 -5.11 12.76 -15.65
CA PHE A 88 -3.86 12.16 -16.08
C PHE A 88 -2.69 12.88 -15.41
N ASP A 89 -1.72 12.15 -14.88
CA ASP A 89 -0.43 12.67 -14.45
C ASP A 89 0.71 12.09 -15.29
N PHE A 90 1.70 12.92 -15.53
CA PHE A 90 2.93 12.56 -16.23
C PHE A 90 4.12 13.04 -15.40
N SER A 91 5.06 12.16 -15.17
CA SER A 91 6.21 12.45 -14.31
C SER A 91 7.53 12.18 -15.04
N LEU A 92 8.50 12.98 -14.66
CA LEU A 92 9.89 12.89 -15.11
C LEU A 92 10.81 13.01 -13.88
N GLY A 93 11.79 12.15 -13.79
CA GLY A 93 12.74 12.19 -12.68
C GLY A 93 13.97 11.35 -12.92
N THR A 94 14.65 10.96 -11.86
CA THR A 94 15.81 10.08 -11.90
C THR A 94 15.38 8.63 -11.84
N ALA A 95 15.96 7.79 -12.71
CA ALA A 95 15.66 6.36 -12.76
C ALA A 95 15.95 5.67 -11.41
N LYS A 96 14.93 5.03 -10.84
CA LYS A 96 15.06 4.29 -9.59
C LYS A 96 15.96 3.06 -9.71
N ASP A 97 15.91 2.40 -10.86
CA ASP A 97 16.72 1.21 -11.16
C ASP A 97 18.23 1.51 -11.15
N TRP A 98 18.56 2.76 -11.22
CA TRP A 98 19.94 3.19 -11.13
C TRP A 98 20.55 3.00 -9.74
N CYS A 99 19.68 2.87 -8.74
CA CYS A 99 20.05 2.56 -7.36
C CYS A 99 19.98 1.06 -7.04
N ASN A 100 19.87 0.19 -8.03
CA ASN A 100 19.72 -1.23 -7.82
C ASN A 100 20.91 -1.88 -7.14
N GLU A 101 20.58 -2.88 -6.38
CA GLU A 101 21.43 -3.71 -5.56
C GLU A 101 22.74 -4.09 -6.23
N GLY A 102 23.84 -3.85 -5.56
CA GLY A 102 25.15 -4.41 -5.89
C GLY A 102 26.07 -3.53 -6.74
N ASP A 103 25.59 -2.55 -7.49
CA ASP A 103 26.45 -1.65 -8.25
C ASP A 103 26.61 -0.29 -7.56
N THR A 104 27.39 -0.28 -6.50
CA THR A 104 27.71 0.94 -5.73
C THR A 104 28.49 1.97 -6.53
N SER A 105 29.05 1.60 -7.68
CA SER A 105 29.85 2.49 -8.52
C SER A 105 29.01 3.53 -9.28
N LYS A 106 27.71 3.27 -9.43
CA LYS A 106 26.76 4.17 -10.12
C LYS A 106 25.96 5.04 -9.17
N LYS A 107 26.03 4.80 -7.90
CA LYS A 107 25.46 5.63 -6.86
C LYS A 107 26.42 6.78 -6.59
N PHE A 108 26.04 7.75 -5.80
CA PHE A 108 26.93 8.81 -5.32
C PHE A 108 28.19 8.29 -4.62
N GLY A 109 28.58 7.03 -4.86
CA GLY A 109 29.63 6.31 -4.16
C GLY A 109 29.31 6.19 -2.68
N ASP A 110 30.31 6.47 -1.84
CA ASP A 110 30.11 6.56 -0.38
C ASP A 110 29.52 7.92 0.07
N SER A 111 28.88 8.66 -0.86
CA SER A 111 28.33 9.96 -0.55
C SER A 111 27.13 9.84 0.37
N VAL A 112 27.14 10.63 1.42
CA VAL A 112 26.00 10.78 2.34
C VAL A 112 24.90 11.69 1.79
N LEU A 113 25.14 12.35 0.66
CA LEU A 113 24.20 13.30 0.03
C LEU A 113 23.71 12.77 -1.32
N TRP A 114 22.39 12.68 -1.46
CA TRP A 114 21.69 12.28 -2.68
C TRP A 114 20.68 13.35 -3.10
N THR A 115 20.28 13.35 -4.36
CA THR A 115 19.27 14.28 -4.89
C THR A 115 18.43 13.61 -5.98
N ASN A 116 17.19 14.06 -6.15
CA ASN A 116 16.32 13.66 -7.25
C ASN A 116 16.50 14.53 -8.50
N ILE A 117 17.41 15.52 -8.49
CA ILE A 117 17.65 16.42 -9.62
C ILE A 117 18.55 15.70 -10.63
N PRO A 118 18.02 15.32 -11.81
CA PRO A 118 18.75 14.46 -12.75
C PRO A 118 20.05 15.08 -13.29
N LEU A 119 20.08 16.40 -13.39
CA LEU A 119 21.23 17.14 -13.95
C LEU A 119 22.41 17.29 -12.96
N LEU A 120 22.19 17.01 -11.68
CA LEU A 120 23.25 17.05 -10.67
C LEU A 120 23.90 15.70 -10.43
N LEU A 121 23.36 14.66 -11.05
CA LEU A 121 23.87 13.30 -11.00
C LEU A 121 24.84 13.11 -12.14
N ASP A 122 26.09 12.89 -11.84
CA ASP A 122 27.21 12.46 -12.69
C ASP A 122 27.04 12.57 -14.22
N ASN A 123 26.53 13.71 -14.69
CA ASN A 123 26.45 14.17 -16.08
C ASN A 123 25.82 13.21 -17.12
N ASP A 124 25.14 12.15 -16.75
CA ASP A 124 24.54 11.24 -17.73
C ASP A 124 23.02 11.48 -17.87
N ILE A 125 22.63 12.16 -18.96
CA ILE A 125 21.23 12.36 -19.36
C ILE A 125 20.46 11.03 -19.51
N LYS A 126 21.15 9.91 -19.67
CA LYS A 126 20.53 8.57 -19.73
C LYS A 126 19.83 8.16 -18.45
N GLN A 127 19.98 8.91 -17.36
CA GLN A 127 19.31 8.67 -16.08
C GLN A 127 17.96 9.35 -15.97
N LEU A 128 17.58 10.17 -16.95
CA LEU A 128 16.22 10.68 -17.04
C LEU A 128 15.27 9.52 -17.31
N ASP A 129 14.32 9.35 -16.43
CA ASP A 129 13.28 8.34 -16.53
C ASP A 129 11.91 9.00 -16.64
N PHE A 130 11.09 8.46 -17.52
CA PHE A 130 9.70 8.82 -17.74
C PHE A 130 8.76 7.69 -17.26
N ASN A 131 9.31 6.58 -16.79
CA ASN A 131 8.56 5.38 -16.44
C ASN A 131 8.17 5.38 -14.95
N PHE A 132 7.71 6.51 -14.45
CA PHE A 132 7.17 6.57 -13.11
C PHE A 132 5.74 6.02 -13.07
N PRO A 133 5.32 5.48 -11.91
CA PRO A 133 3.92 5.17 -11.70
C PRO A 133 3.07 6.41 -11.96
N TYR A 134 2.19 6.35 -12.92
CA TYR A 134 1.30 7.43 -13.30
C TYR A 134 -0.15 7.10 -12.91
N ARG A 135 -0.95 8.15 -12.77
CA ARG A 135 -2.40 8.05 -12.61
C ARG A 135 -3.05 8.47 -13.92
N ALA A 136 -3.99 7.69 -14.39
CA ALA A 136 -4.75 7.98 -15.60
C ALA A 136 -6.10 7.27 -15.51
N PHE A 137 -7.15 8.02 -15.25
CA PHE A 137 -8.48 7.45 -15.12
C PHE A 137 -9.56 8.39 -15.66
N VAL A 138 -10.69 7.80 -15.96
CA VAL A 138 -11.91 8.52 -16.27
C VAL A 138 -12.99 8.10 -15.30
N SER A 139 -13.87 9.04 -14.97
CA SER A 139 -15.05 8.78 -14.16
C SER A 139 -16.30 9.33 -14.81
N ALA A 140 -17.39 8.62 -14.57
CA ALA A 140 -18.73 9.06 -14.90
C ALA A 140 -19.61 8.92 -13.66
N GLY A 141 -20.52 9.87 -13.45
CA GLY A 141 -21.33 9.83 -12.25
C GLY A 141 -22.69 10.52 -12.42
N GLY A 142 -23.54 10.33 -11.44
CA GLY A 142 -24.84 10.95 -11.28
C GLY A 142 -25.08 11.31 -9.82
N GLU A 143 -26.32 11.61 -9.47
CA GLU A 143 -26.67 12.06 -8.11
C GLU A 143 -26.31 11.02 -7.04
N ASN A 144 -26.45 9.73 -7.33
CA ASN A 144 -26.34 8.64 -6.35
C ASN A 144 -25.38 7.52 -6.78
N TRP A 145 -24.58 7.73 -7.81
CA TRP A 145 -23.65 6.73 -8.29
C TRP A 145 -22.41 7.33 -8.96
N THR A 146 -21.32 6.56 -8.93
CA THR A 146 -20.08 6.88 -9.65
C THR A 146 -19.48 5.60 -10.23
N PHE A 147 -18.97 5.69 -11.44
CA PHE A 147 -18.14 4.67 -12.07
C PHE A 147 -16.79 5.26 -12.41
N ILE A 148 -15.72 4.56 -12.02
CA ILE A 148 -14.32 4.97 -12.28
C ILE A 148 -13.63 3.81 -12.96
N ILE A 149 -12.86 4.08 -14.00
CA ILE A 149 -12.00 3.09 -14.66
C ILE A 149 -10.67 3.72 -15.05
N GLY A 150 -9.60 3.00 -14.80
CA GLY A 150 -8.24 3.42 -15.16
C GLY A 150 -7.21 3.01 -14.13
N ARG A 151 -6.14 3.77 -14.06
CA ARG A 151 -5.04 3.59 -13.12
C ARG A 151 -5.08 4.70 -12.07
N ASP A 152 -5.24 4.32 -10.81
CA ASP A 152 -5.28 5.27 -9.70
C ASP A 152 -4.73 4.65 -8.41
N LYS A 153 -4.45 5.49 -7.41
CA LYS A 153 -4.17 5.05 -6.04
C LYS A 153 -5.48 4.74 -5.34
N LEU A 154 -5.49 3.64 -4.61
CA LEU A 154 -6.63 3.24 -3.77
C LEU A 154 -6.14 2.99 -2.35
N SER A 155 -6.99 3.29 -1.39
CA SER A 155 -6.79 2.92 0.02
C SER A 155 -8.14 2.82 0.72
N TRP A 156 -8.34 1.77 1.51
CA TRP A 156 -9.59 1.54 2.22
C TRP A 156 -9.35 1.43 3.72
N GLY A 157 -9.77 2.46 4.46
CA GLY A 157 -9.68 2.57 5.91
C GLY A 157 -9.04 3.86 6.40
N ASN A 158 -8.98 4.02 7.73
CA ASN A 158 -8.48 5.21 8.42
C ASN A 158 -7.12 5.00 9.11
N GLY A 159 -6.49 3.83 8.90
CA GLY A 159 -5.20 3.49 9.50
C GLY A 159 -4.09 4.46 9.10
N LYS A 160 -3.29 4.87 10.07
CA LYS A 160 -2.12 5.76 9.88
C LYS A 160 -0.88 4.97 9.49
N THR A 161 -0.76 3.74 9.98
CA THR A 161 0.34 2.84 9.64
C THR A 161 0.04 1.95 8.43
N GLY A 162 -1.17 2.04 7.87
CA GLY A 162 -1.66 1.29 6.73
C GLY A 162 -3.05 0.73 6.95
N ASN A 163 -3.62 0.10 5.93
CA ASN A 163 -4.96 -0.48 5.95
C ASN A 163 -4.92 -1.95 5.55
N PHE A 164 -5.86 -2.76 6.06
CA PHE A 164 -5.75 -4.22 5.94
C PHE A 164 -6.28 -4.81 4.63
N VAL A 165 -7.17 -4.15 3.90
CA VAL A 165 -7.74 -4.72 2.66
C VAL A 165 -7.06 -4.14 1.44
N ILE A 166 -6.98 -2.82 1.34
CA ILE A 166 -6.23 -2.09 0.33
C ILE A 166 -5.37 -1.06 1.04
N GLY A 167 -4.06 -1.28 1.03
CA GLY A 167 -3.07 -0.39 1.64
C GLY A 167 -2.81 0.85 0.80
N ASP A 168 -2.36 1.90 1.45
CA ASP A 168 -2.04 3.20 0.84
C ASP A 168 -0.65 3.22 0.17
N HIS A 169 0.18 2.20 0.43
CA HIS A 169 1.54 2.09 -0.11
C HIS A 169 1.59 1.58 -1.54
N ILE A 170 0.52 0.94 -2.04
CA ILE A 170 0.45 0.48 -3.43
C ILE A 170 0.42 1.70 -4.35
N LYS A 171 1.44 1.79 -5.21
CA LYS A 171 1.66 2.97 -6.06
C LYS A 171 0.51 3.23 -7.03
N TYR A 172 -0.10 2.16 -7.54
CA TYR A 172 -1.24 2.24 -8.45
C TYR A 172 -2.04 0.93 -8.48
N HIS A 173 -3.30 1.06 -8.82
CA HIS A 173 -4.21 -0.02 -9.18
C HIS A 173 -4.70 0.19 -10.61
N ASN A 174 -4.68 -0.85 -11.44
CA ASN A 174 -5.42 -0.84 -12.70
C ASN A 174 -6.82 -1.36 -12.40
N ALA A 175 -7.77 -0.47 -12.22
CA ALA A 175 -9.02 -0.81 -11.58
C ALA A 175 -10.25 -0.27 -12.31
N ALA A 176 -11.37 -0.94 -12.10
CA ALA A 176 -12.69 -0.43 -12.35
C ALA A 176 -13.51 -0.52 -11.06
N SER A 177 -14.23 0.54 -10.72
CA SER A 177 -15.09 0.57 -9.56
C SER A 177 -16.44 1.20 -9.87
N PHE A 178 -17.47 0.64 -9.28
CA PHE A 178 -18.81 1.20 -9.26
C PHE A 178 -19.21 1.47 -7.82
N THR A 179 -19.66 2.68 -7.54
CA THR A 179 -20.12 3.09 -6.22
C THR A 179 -21.54 3.60 -6.31
N ALA A 180 -22.44 3.06 -5.51
CA ALA A 180 -23.79 3.59 -5.28
C ALA A 180 -23.87 4.10 -3.85
N PHE A 181 -24.49 5.26 -3.64
CA PHE A 181 -24.56 5.88 -2.33
C PHE A 181 -25.87 6.62 -2.08
N GLU A 182 -26.27 6.60 -0.84
CA GLU A 182 -27.38 7.35 -0.26
C GLU A 182 -26.87 8.07 1.00
N LYS A 183 -27.75 8.82 1.67
CA LYS A 183 -27.36 9.64 2.82
C LYS A 183 -26.55 8.88 3.89
N ASN A 184 -26.97 7.65 4.20
CA ASN A 184 -26.39 6.87 5.31
C ASN A 184 -25.74 5.57 4.85
N PHE A 185 -25.68 5.31 3.55
CA PHE A 185 -25.25 4.04 3.02
C PHE A 185 -24.45 4.23 1.73
N LYS A 186 -23.35 3.51 1.61
CA LYS A 186 -22.55 3.49 0.39
C LYS A 186 -22.13 2.05 0.11
N TYR A 187 -22.30 1.64 -1.13
CA TYR A 187 -21.85 0.37 -1.66
C TYR A 187 -20.82 0.61 -2.74
N THR A 188 -19.69 -0.06 -2.66
CA THR A 188 -18.65 -0.03 -3.70
C THR A 188 -18.35 -1.46 -4.16
N PHE A 189 -18.37 -1.66 -5.47
CA PHE A 189 -17.83 -2.83 -6.13
C PHE A 189 -16.54 -2.47 -6.84
N LEU A 190 -15.47 -3.24 -6.62
CA LEU A 190 -14.14 -2.98 -7.16
C LEU A 190 -13.59 -4.22 -7.84
N ILE A 191 -12.94 -4.01 -8.98
CA ILE A 191 -12.06 -4.97 -9.63
C ILE A 191 -10.72 -4.28 -9.85
N SER A 192 -9.62 -4.83 -9.32
CA SER A 192 -8.26 -4.35 -9.53
C SER A 192 -7.40 -5.47 -10.11
N ALA A 193 -6.82 -5.24 -11.28
CA ALA A 193 -6.05 -6.22 -12.03
C ALA A 193 -4.55 -6.09 -11.78
N PHE A 194 -3.89 -7.23 -11.64
CA PHE A 194 -2.45 -7.36 -11.42
C PHE A 194 -1.82 -8.36 -12.38
N PRO A 195 -0.49 -8.32 -12.58
CA PRO A 195 0.23 -9.38 -13.28
C PRO A 195 0.03 -10.75 -12.62
N HIS A 196 -0.22 -11.78 -13.43
CA HIS A 196 -0.32 -13.14 -12.90
C HIS A 196 1.06 -13.67 -12.51
N PRO A 197 1.21 -14.44 -11.42
CA PRO A 197 2.50 -14.97 -10.96
C PRO A 197 3.33 -15.71 -11.99
N GLN A 198 2.73 -16.40 -12.95
CA GLN A 198 3.47 -17.07 -14.03
C GLN A 198 4.32 -16.12 -14.90
N ASN A 199 4.09 -14.82 -14.83
CA ASN A 199 4.84 -13.84 -15.60
C ASN A 199 6.14 -13.42 -14.89
N TYR A 200 6.26 -13.65 -13.59
CA TYR A 200 7.44 -13.30 -12.81
C TYR A 200 8.02 -14.46 -11.99
N TYR A 201 7.35 -15.61 -11.94
CA TYR A 201 7.92 -16.87 -11.48
C TYR A 201 8.27 -17.76 -12.68
N LYS A 202 9.40 -18.47 -12.58
CA LYS A 202 9.84 -19.45 -13.57
C LYS A 202 10.08 -20.80 -12.90
N GLU A 203 9.67 -21.88 -13.57
CA GLU A 203 9.99 -23.24 -13.14
C GLU A 203 11.36 -23.64 -13.68
N ASP A 204 12.27 -24.10 -12.82
CA ASP A 204 13.56 -24.62 -13.21
C ASP A 204 13.46 -26.07 -13.72
N SER A 205 14.59 -26.64 -14.19
CA SER A 205 14.66 -28.00 -14.70
C SER A 205 14.29 -29.09 -13.67
N ASN A 206 14.24 -28.75 -12.40
CA ASN A 206 13.91 -29.66 -11.29
C ASN A 206 12.44 -29.49 -10.84
N GLY A 207 11.67 -28.67 -11.54
CA GLY A 207 10.31 -28.35 -11.16
C GLY A 207 10.22 -27.30 -10.04
N LYS A 208 11.33 -26.65 -9.75
CA LYS A 208 11.42 -25.62 -8.71
C LYS A 208 10.99 -24.28 -9.28
N MET A 209 10.06 -23.59 -8.57
CA MET A 209 9.66 -22.21 -8.92
C MET A 209 10.75 -21.25 -8.48
N THR A 210 11.24 -20.44 -9.38
CA THR A 210 12.21 -19.36 -9.11
C THR A 210 11.59 -18.01 -9.42
N LEU A 211 11.76 -17.06 -8.52
CA LEU A 211 11.34 -15.69 -8.73
C LEU A 211 12.30 -15.01 -9.71
N SER A 212 11.75 -14.46 -10.76
CA SER A 212 12.49 -13.65 -11.75
C SER A 212 11.79 -12.30 -11.86
N LEU A 213 12.18 -11.39 -10.98
CA LEU A 213 11.61 -10.04 -10.95
C LEU A 213 11.98 -9.21 -12.19
N ASN A 214 13.05 -9.58 -12.86
CA ASN A 214 13.44 -9.02 -14.14
C ASN A 214 12.62 -9.67 -15.24
N GLY A 215 11.46 -9.21 -15.54
CA GLY A 215 10.54 -9.75 -16.52
C GLY A 215 11.19 -10.37 -17.78
N VAL A 216 10.42 -10.85 -18.69
CA VAL A 216 10.92 -11.44 -19.94
C VAL A 216 11.61 -10.36 -20.75
N GLY A 217 12.94 -10.37 -20.76
CA GLY A 217 13.73 -9.37 -21.45
C GLY A 217 13.46 -9.29 -22.94
N GLY A 218 13.51 -8.07 -23.44
CA GLY A 218 13.77 -7.76 -24.83
C GLY A 218 12.79 -8.28 -25.87
N GLY A 219 11.68 -7.62 -26.05
CA GLY A 219 10.98 -7.58 -27.35
C GLY A 219 10.20 -8.82 -27.75
N GLN A 220 10.02 -9.79 -26.90
CA GLN A 220 9.21 -10.97 -27.23
C GLN A 220 7.99 -11.07 -26.33
N SER A 221 6.85 -10.95 -26.95
CA SER A 221 5.49 -11.13 -26.44
C SER A 221 5.20 -10.37 -25.14
N HIS A 222 4.74 -9.18 -25.29
CA HIS A 222 4.11 -8.38 -24.23
C HIS A 222 2.77 -8.94 -23.74
N TYR A 223 2.51 -10.21 -24.03
CA TYR A 223 1.28 -10.86 -23.60
C TYR A 223 1.47 -11.37 -22.18
N MET A 224 0.82 -10.70 -21.26
CA MET A 224 0.66 -11.24 -19.92
C MET A 224 -0.23 -12.47 -20.03
N ASN A 225 0.31 -13.61 -19.64
CA ASN A 225 -0.46 -14.85 -19.54
C ASN A 225 -1.11 -14.93 -18.17
N GLY A 226 -2.37 -15.36 -18.16
CA GLY A 226 -3.15 -15.51 -16.93
C GLY A 226 -3.79 -14.23 -16.44
N ILE A 227 -4.72 -14.39 -15.55
CA ILE A 227 -5.49 -13.34 -14.89
C ILE A 227 -5.19 -13.39 -13.40
N SER A 228 -4.84 -12.25 -12.82
CA SER A 228 -4.82 -12.04 -11.38
C SER A 228 -5.60 -10.76 -11.10
N ALA A 229 -6.61 -10.85 -10.24
CA ALA A 229 -7.44 -9.71 -9.91
C ALA A 229 -7.92 -9.77 -8.46
N PHE A 230 -7.91 -8.63 -7.78
CA PHE A 230 -8.62 -8.45 -6.54
C PHE A 230 -10.01 -7.92 -6.84
N ILE A 231 -11.04 -8.60 -6.35
CA ILE A 231 -12.44 -8.27 -6.57
C ILE A 231 -13.08 -8.13 -5.20
N ALA A 232 -13.78 -7.03 -4.95
CA ALA A 232 -14.31 -6.77 -3.61
C ALA A 232 -15.64 -6.03 -3.62
N HIS A 233 -16.40 -6.27 -2.54
CA HIS A 233 -17.58 -5.53 -2.14
C HIS A 233 -17.29 -4.80 -0.84
N ARG A 234 -17.65 -3.52 -0.78
CA ARG A 234 -17.52 -2.70 0.42
C ARG A 234 -18.85 -2.03 0.73
N LEU A 235 -19.36 -2.29 1.93
CA LEU A 235 -20.58 -1.71 2.46
C LEU A 235 -20.21 -0.75 3.58
N GLU A 236 -20.49 0.52 3.41
CA GLU A 236 -20.27 1.57 4.42
C GLU A 236 -21.62 2.06 4.90
N TRP A 237 -21.85 1.98 6.21
CA TRP A 237 -23.11 2.37 6.84
C TRP A 237 -22.87 3.35 7.99
N ASN A 238 -23.41 4.56 7.83
CA ASN A 238 -23.50 5.55 8.91
C ASN A 238 -24.71 5.22 9.78
N ILE A 239 -24.48 4.51 10.87
CA ILE A 239 -25.52 4.09 11.82
C ILE A 239 -26.17 5.34 12.44
N VAL A 240 -25.33 6.27 12.87
CA VAL A 240 -25.66 7.63 13.30
C VAL A 240 -24.56 8.57 12.81
N ASP A 241 -24.75 9.88 12.92
CA ASP A 241 -23.77 10.86 12.42
C ASP A 241 -22.35 10.71 13.02
N SER A 242 -22.24 10.11 14.20
CA SER A 242 -20.98 9.90 14.91
C SER A 242 -20.41 8.49 14.81
N VAL A 243 -21.14 7.53 14.22
CA VAL A 243 -20.71 6.13 14.15
C VAL A 243 -20.93 5.57 12.76
N SER A 244 -19.85 5.10 12.15
CA SER A 244 -19.91 4.33 10.91
C SER A 244 -19.39 2.91 11.11
N LEU A 245 -19.96 1.98 10.39
CA LEU A 245 -19.54 0.60 10.29
C LEU A 245 -19.32 0.25 8.84
N THR A 246 -18.21 -0.42 8.55
CA THR A 246 -17.89 -0.86 7.19
C THR A 246 -17.63 -2.36 7.20
N LEU A 247 -18.23 -3.04 6.24
CA LEU A 247 -18.00 -4.44 5.95
C LEU A 247 -17.40 -4.56 4.56
N THR A 248 -16.28 -5.25 4.44
CA THR A 248 -15.63 -5.53 3.17
C THR A 248 -15.41 -7.03 3.03
N GLU A 249 -15.88 -7.59 1.93
CA GLU A 249 -15.54 -8.94 1.51
C GLU A 249 -14.84 -8.86 0.15
N GLY A 250 -13.70 -9.53 0.01
CA GLY A 250 -12.94 -9.54 -1.22
C GLY A 250 -12.37 -10.92 -1.54
N VAL A 251 -12.00 -11.11 -2.78
CA VAL A 251 -11.30 -12.30 -3.24
C VAL A 251 -10.12 -11.92 -4.12
N MET A 252 -9.00 -12.61 -3.91
CA MET A 252 -7.95 -12.67 -4.91
C MET A 252 -8.32 -13.80 -5.88
N TYR A 253 -8.53 -13.45 -7.14
CA TYR A 253 -8.85 -14.37 -8.22
C TYR A 253 -7.65 -14.60 -9.11
N MET A 254 -7.33 -15.85 -9.42
CA MET A 254 -6.26 -16.21 -10.34
C MET A 254 -6.70 -17.25 -11.36
N SER A 255 -6.30 -17.06 -12.62
CA SER A 255 -6.51 -18.03 -13.71
C SER A 255 -5.32 -18.01 -14.66
N LYS A 256 -4.65 -19.15 -14.83
CA LYS A 256 -3.44 -19.27 -15.67
C LYS A 256 -3.71 -19.28 -17.17
N ASP A 257 -4.93 -19.59 -17.59
CA ASP A 257 -5.33 -19.81 -18.99
C ASP A 257 -6.22 -18.70 -19.54
N ASN A 258 -6.18 -17.52 -18.94
CA ASN A 258 -6.95 -16.33 -19.33
C ASN A 258 -8.48 -16.53 -19.33
N LYS A 259 -8.99 -17.55 -18.65
CA LYS A 259 -10.42 -17.75 -18.50
C LYS A 259 -10.95 -16.98 -17.30
N ILE A 260 -12.10 -16.37 -17.50
CA ILE A 260 -12.81 -15.61 -16.47
C ILE A 260 -13.95 -16.47 -15.95
N ASP A 261 -13.99 -16.72 -14.64
CA ASP A 261 -15.16 -17.23 -13.97
C ASP A 261 -16.08 -16.05 -13.60
N LEU A 262 -17.17 -15.91 -14.37
CA LEU A 262 -18.11 -14.81 -14.16
C LEU A 262 -18.77 -14.83 -12.78
N ILE A 263 -18.74 -15.94 -12.07
CA ILE A 263 -19.26 -16.03 -10.71
C ILE A 263 -18.44 -15.13 -9.78
N ALA A 264 -17.12 -15.12 -9.91
CA ALA A 264 -16.25 -14.27 -9.09
C ALA A 264 -16.45 -12.77 -9.38
N PHE A 265 -17.01 -12.43 -10.53
CA PHE A 265 -17.25 -11.04 -10.94
C PHE A 265 -18.69 -10.57 -10.70
N ALA A 266 -19.50 -11.35 -10.00
CA ALA A 266 -20.88 -10.97 -9.70
C ALA A 266 -20.92 -9.91 -8.57
N PRO A 267 -21.48 -8.72 -8.81
CA PRO A 267 -21.38 -7.59 -7.86
C PRO A 267 -22.21 -7.74 -6.58
N ALA A 268 -22.98 -8.80 -6.43
CA ALA A 268 -23.82 -9.04 -5.25
C ALA A 268 -23.58 -10.43 -4.64
N MET A 269 -22.45 -11.04 -4.93
CA MET A 269 -22.14 -12.38 -4.46
C MET A 269 -21.47 -12.35 -3.08
N LEU A 270 -21.88 -13.27 -2.20
CA LEU A 270 -21.15 -13.56 -0.96
C LEU A 270 -20.13 -14.66 -1.27
N TYR A 271 -18.87 -14.30 -1.32
CA TYR A 271 -17.80 -15.19 -1.76
C TYR A 271 -17.59 -16.37 -0.82
N HIS A 272 -17.59 -16.10 0.48
CA HIS A 272 -17.32 -17.13 1.49
C HIS A 272 -18.32 -18.28 1.43
N ASN A 273 -19.61 -17.99 1.28
CA ASN A 273 -20.66 -19.03 1.29
C ASN A 273 -20.76 -19.82 -0.03
N ASN A 274 -20.22 -19.30 -1.09
CA ASN A 274 -20.35 -19.93 -2.41
C ASN A 274 -19.13 -20.77 -2.80
N TYR A 275 -18.15 -20.90 -1.90
CA TYR A 275 -16.91 -21.66 -2.14
C TYR A 275 -16.43 -21.44 -3.57
N THR A 276 -16.16 -20.20 -3.89
CA THR A 276 -15.61 -19.86 -5.19
C THR A 276 -14.23 -20.50 -5.32
N ARG A 277 -14.26 -21.73 -5.36
CA ARG A 277 -13.33 -22.77 -5.82
C ARG A 277 -11.85 -22.47 -5.71
N SER A 278 -11.09 -23.40 -6.19
CA SER A 278 -9.63 -23.49 -6.17
C SER A 278 -8.86 -22.32 -6.80
N ASN A 279 -9.52 -21.39 -7.47
CA ASN A 279 -8.90 -20.22 -8.11
C ASN A 279 -9.14 -18.90 -7.38
N THR A 280 -9.64 -18.95 -6.14
CA THR A 280 -9.88 -17.77 -5.31
C THR A 280 -9.37 -17.96 -3.89
N ASN A 281 -8.97 -16.86 -3.25
CA ASN A 281 -8.76 -16.75 -1.82
C ASN A 281 -9.58 -15.58 -1.31
N SER A 282 -10.39 -15.77 -0.26
CA SER A 282 -11.30 -14.75 0.25
C SER A 282 -10.74 -14.05 1.47
N ILE A 283 -11.05 -12.78 1.63
CA ILE A 283 -10.72 -11.94 2.79
C ILE A 283 -11.97 -11.20 3.25
N LEU A 284 -12.16 -11.14 4.56
CA LEU A 284 -13.24 -10.40 5.20
C LEU A 284 -12.66 -9.33 6.11
N SER A 285 -13.19 -8.12 6.08
CA SER A 285 -12.82 -7.05 7.01
C SER A 285 -14.04 -6.36 7.59
N VAL A 286 -13.93 -6.01 8.86
CA VAL A 286 -14.87 -5.13 9.56
C VAL A 286 -14.11 -3.92 10.04
N GLU A 287 -14.65 -2.75 9.74
CA GLU A 287 -14.10 -1.47 10.18
C GLU A 287 -15.16 -0.70 10.97
N ALA A 288 -14.74 -0.01 12.00
CA ALA A 288 -15.59 0.89 12.77
C ALA A 288 -14.90 2.23 12.94
N ASP A 289 -15.69 3.28 12.90
CA ASP A 289 -15.27 4.64 13.16
C ASP A 289 -16.27 5.33 14.07
N TRP A 290 -15.78 5.95 15.13
CA TRP A 290 -16.62 6.57 16.15
C TRP A 290 -16.06 7.91 16.61
N THR A 291 -16.75 8.98 16.26
CA THR A 291 -16.50 10.31 16.81
C THR A 291 -17.16 10.41 18.20
N ILE A 292 -16.37 10.18 19.24
CA ILE A 292 -16.84 10.10 20.65
C ILE A 292 -17.32 11.48 21.13
N ILE A 293 -16.53 12.51 20.87
CA ILE A 293 -16.83 13.92 21.11
C ILE A 293 -16.21 14.76 19.99
N LYS A 294 -16.55 16.02 19.92
CA LYS A 294 -15.97 16.93 18.93
C LYS A 294 -14.44 16.88 18.96
N GLY A 295 -13.85 16.53 17.84
CA GLY A 295 -12.40 16.41 17.65
C GLY A 295 -11.78 15.10 18.09
N LEU A 296 -12.47 14.22 18.82
CA LEU A 296 -11.96 12.92 19.26
C LEU A 296 -12.62 11.78 18.50
N ASN A 297 -11.81 11.08 17.71
CA ASN A 297 -12.23 9.95 16.90
C ASN A 297 -11.51 8.67 17.32
N LEU A 298 -12.24 7.57 17.41
CA LEU A 298 -11.74 6.22 17.62
C LEU A 298 -12.06 5.41 16.36
N TYR A 299 -11.08 4.71 15.81
CA TYR A 299 -11.26 3.86 14.64
C TYR A 299 -10.55 2.53 14.81
N GLY A 300 -11.02 1.53 14.09
CA GLY A 300 -10.40 0.22 14.11
C GLY A 300 -10.77 -0.63 12.90
N GLN A 301 -9.91 -1.60 12.63
CA GLN A 301 -10.08 -2.58 11.56
C GLN A 301 -9.77 -3.97 12.09
N VAL A 302 -10.55 -4.95 11.67
CA VAL A 302 -10.26 -6.37 11.85
C VAL A 302 -10.32 -7.02 10.49
N VAL A 303 -9.32 -7.83 10.18
CA VAL A 303 -9.29 -8.60 8.92
C VAL A 303 -9.11 -10.08 9.21
N ILE A 304 -9.78 -10.90 8.43
CA ILE A 304 -9.72 -12.34 8.44
C ILE A 304 -9.43 -12.81 7.01
N ASP A 305 -8.23 -13.33 6.78
CA ASP A 305 -7.83 -13.98 5.53
C ASP A 305 -8.07 -15.49 5.63
N GLU A 306 -7.56 -16.11 6.70
CA GLU A 306 -7.76 -17.53 6.96
C GLU A 306 -7.98 -17.72 8.47
N SER A 307 -9.00 -18.49 8.81
CA SER A 307 -9.20 -18.93 10.20
C SER A 307 -10.09 -20.17 10.22
N ALA A 308 -9.60 -21.25 10.80
CA ALA A 308 -10.37 -22.46 10.98
C ALA A 308 -10.68 -22.69 12.46
N LEU A 309 -11.93 -23.03 12.76
CA LEU A 309 -12.30 -23.49 14.10
C LEU A 309 -11.75 -24.90 14.34
N PRO A 310 -11.39 -25.24 15.59
CA PRO A 310 -10.95 -26.60 15.92
C PRO A 310 -12.00 -27.63 15.50
N GLY A 311 -11.60 -28.60 14.67
CA GLY A 311 -12.45 -29.67 14.18
C GLY A 311 -13.33 -29.33 12.96
N GLU A 312 -13.31 -28.09 12.45
CA GLU A 312 -14.17 -27.64 11.36
C GLU A 312 -13.97 -28.42 10.05
N GLN A 313 -12.74 -28.77 9.73
CA GLN A 313 -12.42 -29.45 8.46
C GLN A 313 -12.49 -30.99 8.51
N ASN A 314 -12.83 -31.56 9.64
CA ASN A 314 -12.98 -33.00 9.74
C ASN A 314 -14.17 -33.40 10.65
N PRO A 315 -15.42 -33.34 10.11
CA PRO A 315 -16.61 -33.69 10.87
C PRO A 315 -16.59 -35.13 11.41
N ALA A 316 -15.82 -36.03 10.80
CA ALA A 316 -15.67 -37.41 11.27
C ALA A 316 -14.77 -37.56 12.51
N THR A 317 -14.05 -36.52 12.89
CA THR A 317 -13.17 -36.48 14.07
C THR A 317 -13.53 -35.30 14.97
N THR A 318 -14.78 -35.24 15.40
CA THR A 318 -15.33 -34.19 16.28
C THR A 318 -14.60 -34.00 17.61
N THR A 319 -13.60 -34.80 17.90
CA THR A 319 -12.76 -34.69 19.09
C THR A 319 -11.41 -33.98 18.86
N SER A 320 -11.11 -33.58 17.60
CA SER A 320 -9.86 -32.87 17.33
C SER A 320 -10.00 -31.40 17.72
N THR A 321 -9.23 -30.97 18.70
CA THR A 321 -9.06 -29.55 19.08
C THR A 321 -8.05 -28.81 18.20
N LYS A 322 -7.56 -29.47 17.13
CA LYS A 322 -6.49 -28.96 16.30
C LYS A 322 -7.04 -28.21 15.09
N LYS A 323 -6.49 -27.05 14.81
CA LYS A 323 -6.79 -26.27 13.60
C LYS A 323 -6.11 -26.92 12.39
N ALA A 324 -6.82 -26.93 11.26
CA ALA A 324 -6.26 -27.46 10.02
C ALA A 324 -5.33 -26.48 9.31
N GLU A 325 -5.56 -25.19 9.54
CA GLU A 325 -4.86 -24.08 8.87
C GLU A 325 -4.43 -23.03 9.89
N PRO A 326 -3.34 -22.30 9.65
CA PRO A 326 -2.92 -21.22 10.55
C PRO A 326 -3.87 -20.04 10.45
N ASP A 327 -3.93 -19.25 11.51
CA ASP A 327 -4.72 -18.02 11.52
C ASP A 327 -4.01 -16.93 10.68
N GLY A 328 -4.74 -16.35 9.73
CA GLY A 328 -4.40 -15.16 8.97
C GLY A 328 -5.27 -14.00 9.43
N LEU A 329 -4.90 -13.32 10.52
CA LEU A 329 -5.71 -12.30 11.19
C LEU A 329 -4.91 -11.00 11.34
N GLY A 330 -5.61 -9.86 11.23
CA GLY A 330 -5.06 -8.54 11.53
C GLY A 330 -6.00 -7.71 12.37
N TYR A 331 -5.45 -6.93 13.28
CA TYR A 331 -6.16 -6.03 14.19
C TYR A 331 -5.47 -4.67 14.23
N LEU A 332 -6.22 -3.62 14.01
CA LEU A 332 -5.76 -2.24 14.12
C LEU A 332 -6.73 -1.44 14.97
N LEU A 333 -6.20 -0.64 15.86
CA LEU A 333 -6.97 0.30 16.68
C LEU A 333 -6.21 1.62 16.73
N GLY A 334 -6.93 2.70 16.45
CA GLY A 334 -6.37 4.04 16.49
C GLY A 334 -7.30 5.05 17.14
N ILE A 335 -6.69 6.09 17.67
CA ILE A 335 -7.36 7.26 18.22
C ILE A 335 -6.73 8.52 17.62
N SER A 336 -7.58 9.45 17.20
CA SER A 336 -7.16 10.74 16.66
C SER A 336 -7.87 11.85 17.42
N TYR A 337 -7.11 12.84 17.85
CA TYR A 337 -7.66 14.04 18.48
C TYR A 337 -7.22 15.28 17.73
N ILE A 338 -8.20 16.06 17.30
CA ILE A 338 -7.98 17.30 16.56
C ILE A 338 -8.59 18.45 17.36
N THR A 339 -7.80 19.46 17.65
CA THR A 339 -8.26 20.63 18.36
C THR A 339 -7.68 21.92 17.79
N GLU A 340 -8.45 22.96 17.86
CA GLU A 340 -7.99 24.32 17.53
C GLU A 340 -7.02 24.80 18.63
N LEU A 341 -5.88 25.35 18.22
CA LEU A 341 -4.88 25.90 19.11
C LEU A 341 -4.33 27.21 18.51
N GLY A 342 -4.74 28.34 19.05
CA GLY A 342 -4.33 29.65 18.56
C GLY A 342 -4.80 29.91 17.12
N LYS A 343 -3.87 30.06 16.18
CA LYS A 343 -4.14 30.28 14.75
C LYS A 343 -3.98 29.02 13.89
N GLY A 344 -4.07 27.86 14.49
CA GLY A 344 -3.87 26.61 13.80
C GLY A 344 -4.60 25.45 14.46
N THR A 345 -4.34 24.28 13.98
CA THR A 345 -4.91 23.02 14.44
C THR A 345 -3.82 22.12 14.97
N LEU A 346 -4.00 21.60 16.18
CA LEU A 346 -3.18 20.52 16.73
C LEU A 346 -3.88 19.19 16.46
N THR A 347 -3.17 18.27 15.82
CA THR A 347 -3.61 16.90 15.58
C THR A 347 -2.70 15.94 16.35
N LEU A 348 -3.32 15.07 17.15
CA LEU A 348 -2.64 14.01 17.90
C LEU A 348 -3.17 12.67 17.44
N ASN A 349 -2.30 11.71 17.15
CA ASN A 349 -2.67 10.36 16.77
C ASN A 349 -1.93 9.33 17.62
N ALA A 350 -2.62 8.24 17.96
CA ALA A 350 -2.04 7.05 18.51
C ALA A 350 -2.68 5.83 17.84
N GLU A 351 -1.87 4.90 17.36
CA GLU A 351 -2.34 3.71 16.66
C GLU A 351 -1.49 2.50 17.03
N GLY A 352 -2.14 1.34 17.13
CA GLY A 352 -1.49 0.06 17.27
C GLY A 352 -2.07 -0.94 16.27
N ALA A 353 -1.19 -1.78 15.71
CA ALA A 353 -1.59 -2.88 14.84
C ALA A 353 -0.88 -4.17 15.24
N TYR A 354 -1.59 -5.29 15.09
CA TYR A 354 -1.07 -6.64 15.27
C TYR A 354 -1.53 -7.51 14.12
N THR A 355 -0.60 -8.25 13.52
CA THR A 355 -0.88 -9.21 12.47
C THR A 355 -0.29 -10.58 12.82
N THR A 356 -1.08 -11.63 12.59
CA THR A 356 -0.58 -13.00 12.76
C THR A 356 0.41 -13.35 11.66
N PRO A 357 1.31 -14.34 11.88
CA PRO A 357 2.41 -14.61 10.95
C PRO A 357 2.00 -14.91 9.52
N TYR A 358 0.83 -15.49 9.30
CA TYR A 358 0.41 -15.94 7.97
C TYR A 358 -0.67 -15.09 7.33
N LEU A 359 -0.93 -13.89 7.85
CA LEU A 359 -1.82 -12.95 7.19
C LEU A 359 -1.34 -12.68 5.77
N TYR A 360 -2.24 -12.78 4.79
CA TYR A 360 -2.03 -12.62 3.33
C TYR A 360 -1.25 -13.73 2.63
N LEU A 361 -0.76 -14.71 3.38
CA LEU A 361 0.11 -15.73 2.83
C LEU A 361 -0.63 -17.04 2.64
N ARG A 362 -0.54 -17.61 1.46
CA ARG A 362 -1.09 -18.92 1.15
C ARG A 362 -0.14 -19.71 0.26
N ASP A 363 -0.02 -21.00 0.58
CA ASP A 363 0.82 -21.90 -0.19
C ASP A 363 0.20 -22.22 -1.56
N GLY A 364 1.04 -22.20 -2.58
CA GLY A 364 0.69 -22.69 -3.91
C GLY A 364 1.20 -24.07 -4.21
N ASP A 365 2.17 -24.57 -3.45
CA ASP A 365 2.74 -25.88 -3.69
C ASP A 365 1.88 -26.94 -3.00
N ARG A 366 1.16 -27.69 -3.81
CA ARG A 366 0.35 -28.77 -3.30
C ARG A 366 0.98 -30.11 -3.57
N GLN A 367 0.88 -30.94 -2.56
CA GLN A 367 1.32 -32.32 -2.67
C GLN A 367 0.68 -32.97 -3.89
N ALA A 368 1.49 -33.68 -4.64
CA ALA A 368 1.07 -34.49 -5.77
C ALA A 368 -0.13 -35.37 -5.37
N GLY A 369 -1.29 -35.12 -6.00
CA GLY A 369 -2.53 -35.87 -5.76
C GLY A 369 -3.76 -35.02 -5.38
N GLU A 370 -3.62 -33.73 -5.07
CA GLU A 370 -4.80 -32.83 -4.93
C GLU A 370 -5.18 -32.27 -6.30
N THR A 371 -6.04 -33.02 -6.99
CA THR A 371 -6.60 -32.62 -8.29
C THR A 371 -7.50 -31.40 -8.14
N GLY A 372 -7.21 -30.33 -8.83
CA GLY A 372 -8.10 -29.18 -8.96
C GLY A 372 -7.38 -27.84 -8.94
N ARG A 373 -6.57 -27.53 -7.93
CA ARG A 373 -5.87 -26.25 -7.85
C ARG A 373 -4.61 -26.20 -8.70
N GLU A 374 -3.91 -27.31 -8.89
CA GLU A 374 -2.82 -27.40 -9.88
C GLU A 374 -3.28 -27.12 -11.31
N GLN A 375 -4.53 -27.46 -11.62
CA GLN A 375 -5.06 -27.28 -12.98
C GLN A 375 -5.44 -25.82 -13.27
N THR A 376 -5.80 -25.04 -12.26
CA THR A 376 -6.29 -23.66 -12.45
C THR A 376 -5.19 -22.61 -12.29
N ASN A 377 -4.28 -22.80 -11.34
CA ASN A 377 -3.27 -21.78 -10.98
C ASN A 377 -1.83 -22.22 -11.23
N GLY A 378 -1.61 -23.45 -11.68
CA GLY A 378 -0.28 -24.04 -11.66
C GLY A 378 0.18 -24.27 -10.22
N ARG A 379 1.45 -23.98 -9.94
CA ARG A 379 2.04 -24.08 -8.60
C ARG A 379 2.04 -22.75 -7.85
N TYR A 380 1.27 -21.77 -8.30
CA TYR A 380 1.22 -20.45 -7.68
C TYR A 380 0.19 -20.44 -6.56
N GLY A 381 0.56 -19.92 -5.41
CA GLY A 381 -0.36 -19.62 -4.33
C GLY A 381 -1.30 -18.48 -4.66
N ILE A 382 -2.48 -18.51 -4.08
CA ILE A 382 -3.41 -17.39 -4.14
C ILE A 382 -3.27 -16.60 -2.84
N ASN A 383 -2.23 -15.81 -2.78
CA ASN A 383 -1.93 -14.91 -1.66
C ASN A 383 -2.36 -13.49 -1.99
N TYR A 384 -2.31 -12.60 -0.99
CA TYR A 384 -2.55 -11.16 -1.17
C TYR A 384 -1.24 -10.39 -1.39
N VAL A 385 -0.28 -11.02 -2.03
CA VAL A 385 0.94 -10.39 -2.54
C VAL A 385 0.74 -10.12 -4.02
N VAL A 386 0.86 -8.87 -4.41
CA VAL A 386 0.63 -8.42 -5.78
C VAL A 386 1.91 -7.91 -6.41
N ALA A 387 2.05 -8.12 -7.71
CA ALA A 387 3.16 -7.58 -8.47
C ALA A 387 2.77 -6.24 -9.10
N LEU A 388 3.58 -5.24 -8.89
CA LEU A 388 3.52 -3.99 -9.63
C LEU A 388 4.56 -4.03 -10.73
N ARG A 389 4.10 -3.81 -11.97
CA ARG A 389 4.99 -3.72 -13.12
C ARG A 389 5.63 -2.34 -13.14
N GLU A 390 6.94 -2.31 -13.14
CA GLU A 390 7.73 -1.10 -13.36
C GLU A 390 8.55 -1.30 -14.64
N MET A 391 8.58 -0.30 -15.50
CA MET A 391 9.46 -0.32 -16.67
C MET A 391 10.78 0.32 -16.28
N SER A 392 11.89 -0.33 -16.60
CA SER A 392 13.20 0.28 -16.40
C SER A 392 13.53 1.22 -17.55
N GLY A 393 14.00 2.42 -17.20
CA GLY A 393 14.46 3.40 -18.18
C GLY A 393 15.66 2.89 -18.97
N GLY A 394 15.55 2.84 -20.27
CA GLY A 394 16.67 2.62 -21.18
C GLY A 394 16.89 1.21 -21.71
N GLY A 395 16.18 0.21 -21.28
CA GLY A 395 16.39 -1.18 -21.74
C GLY A 395 15.16 -1.92 -22.24
N GLY A 396 13.97 -1.41 -22.01
CA GLY A 396 12.72 -2.12 -22.34
C GLY A 396 12.49 -3.37 -21.49
N TYR A 397 13.14 -3.47 -20.34
CA TYR A 397 12.93 -4.54 -19.38
C TYR A 397 11.78 -4.21 -18.46
N GLU A 398 10.94 -5.20 -18.22
CA GLU A 398 9.88 -5.12 -17.23
C GLU A 398 10.41 -5.65 -15.90
N ASN A 399 10.38 -4.81 -14.88
CA ASN A 399 10.65 -5.20 -13.52
C ASN A 399 9.33 -5.35 -12.76
N TYR A 400 9.28 -6.26 -11.82
CA TYR A 400 8.15 -6.46 -10.94
C TYR A 400 8.56 -6.23 -9.49
N ASN A 401 7.86 -5.31 -8.83
CA ASN A 401 7.91 -5.16 -7.38
C ASN A 401 6.76 -5.93 -6.77
N LEU A 402 7.07 -6.77 -5.78
CA LEU A 402 6.06 -7.46 -5.00
C LEU A 402 5.73 -6.68 -3.74
N ASP A 403 4.45 -6.47 -3.48
CA ASP A 403 3.96 -5.83 -2.27
C ASP A 403 2.72 -6.54 -1.73
N PHE A 404 2.49 -6.45 -0.42
CA PHE A 404 1.21 -6.85 0.15
C PHE A 404 0.10 -5.92 -0.35
N LEU A 405 -1.03 -6.46 -0.74
CA LEU A 405 -2.17 -5.64 -1.20
C LEU A 405 -2.75 -4.79 -0.06
N GLY A 406 -2.81 -5.37 1.13
CA GLY A 406 -3.37 -4.74 2.33
C GLY A 406 -2.30 -4.04 3.17
N TYR A 407 -2.11 -4.50 4.41
CA TYR A 407 -1.18 -3.88 5.36
C TYR A 407 0.26 -3.97 4.87
N LYS A 408 0.92 -2.84 4.77
CA LYS A 408 2.23 -2.73 4.13
C LYS A 408 3.35 -3.56 4.78
N TYR A 409 3.21 -3.84 6.08
CA TYR A 409 4.17 -4.69 6.80
C TYR A 409 3.82 -6.18 6.75
N GLY A 410 2.65 -6.52 6.17
CA GLY A 410 2.21 -7.90 6.04
C GLY A 410 1.80 -8.56 7.34
N GLY A 411 2.02 -9.87 7.42
CA GLY A 411 1.87 -10.65 8.64
C GLY A 411 3.08 -10.54 9.57
N ASP A 412 3.01 -11.21 10.73
CA ASP A 412 4.10 -11.34 11.72
C ASP A 412 4.60 -9.99 12.28
N ALA A 413 3.71 -9.01 12.44
CA ALA A 413 4.08 -7.68 12.86
C ALA A 413 3.28 -7.19 14.08
N ILE A 414 3.98 -6.46 14.95
CA ILE A 414 3.41 -5.59 15.98
C ILE A 414 3.88 -4.18 15.68
N VAL A 415 2.96 -3.26 15.47
CA VAL A 415 3.26 -1.87 15.14
C VAL A 415 2.61 -0.94 16.16
N ALA A 416 3.33 0.09 16.58
CA ALA A 416 2.80 1.19 17.37
C ALA A 416 3.25 2.52 16.75
N TYR A 417 2.34 3.47 16.70
CA TYR A 417 2.57 4.78 16.11
C TYR A 417 1.97 5.88 16.98
N LEU A 418 2.73 6.94 17.18
CA LEU A 418 2.27 8.16 17.83
C LEU A 418 2.67 9.35 16.96
N SER A 419 1.81 10.34 16.83
CA SER A 419 2.19 11.61 16.20
C SER A 419 1.51 12.81 16.82
N ALA A 420 2.18 13.94 16.72
CA ALA A 420 1.68 15.25 17.04
C ALA A 420 2.07 16.21 15.91
N GLU A 421 1.09 16.88 15.32
CA GLU A 421 1.31 17.88 14.27
C GLU A 421 0.53 19.14 14.59
N TYR A 422 1.18 20.27 14.47
CA TYR A 422 0.54 21.58 14.49
C TYR A 422 0.61 22.20 13.09
N LYS A 423 -0.54 22.63 12.57
CA LYS A 423 -0.67 23.21 11.24
C LYS A 423 -1.43 24.52 11.29
N THR A 424 -0.84 25.56 10.73
CA THR A 424 -1.52 26.84 10.48
C THR A 424 -2.18 26.82 9.09
N LEU A 425 -3.20 27.66 8.90
CA LEU A 425 -3.78 27.87 7.58
C LEU A 425 -2.70 28.44 6.65
N ASP A 426 -2.47 27.74 5.54
CA ASP A 426 -1.70 28.14 4.36
C ASP A 426 -0.23 28.56 4.57
N LYS A 427 0.33 28.43 5.78
CA LYS A 427 1.70 28.89 5.99
C LYS A 427 2.68 27.80 6.37
N TRP A 428 2.49 27.16 7.50
CA TRP A 428 3.46 26.17 7.99
C TRP A 428 2.81 25.08 8.81
N SER A 429 3.45 23.93 8.80
CA SER A 429 3.21 22.88 9.77
C SER A 429 4.52 22.42 10.39
N ALA A 430 4.44 21.86 11.59
CA ALA A 430 5.54 21.17 12.23
C ALA A 430 4.99 20.01 13.06
N GLY A 431 5.73 18.92 13.10
CA GLY A 431 5.28 17.73 13.82
C GLY A 431 6.41 16.82 14.22
N LEU A 432 6.02 15.86 15.04
CA LEU A 432 6.83 14.76 15.52
C LEU A 432 6.04 13.47 15.34
N SER A 433 6.70 12.41 14.91
CA SER A 433 6.13 11.06 14.97
C SER A 433 7.11 10.08 15.61
N LEU A 434 6.56 9.06 16.26
CA LEU A 434 7.29 7.92 16.81
C LEU A 434 6.69 6.66 16.23
N PHE A 435 7.51 5.86 15.59
CA PHE A 435 7.15 4.59 15.00
C PHE A 435 7.93 3.48 15.66
N TYR A 436 7.24 2.42 16.05
CA TYR A 436 7.84 1.20 16.57
C TYR A 436 7.27 0.01 15.81
N MET A 437 8.13 -0.91 15.40
CA MET A 437 7.73 -2.18 14.80
C MET A 437 8.59 -3.32 15.35
N LEU A 438 7.94 -4.38 15.76
CA LEU A 438 8.52 -5.70 15.95
C LEU A 438 8.02 -6.58 14.81
N HIS A 439 8.90 -7.04 13.94
CA HIS A 439 8.56 -7.85 12.78
C HIS A 439 9.23 -9.21 12.86
N GLY A 440 8.44 -10.27 12.77
CA GLY A 440 8.96 -11.64 12.78
C GLY A 440 9.65 -12.02 11.47
N THR A 441 9.91 -13.30 11.29
CA THR A 441 10.70 -13.81 10.16
C THR A 441 9.88 -14.02 8.88
N HIS A 442 8.56 -13.92 8.96
CA HIS A 442 7.67 -14.10 7.82
C HIS A 442 7.56 -12.82 6.99
N ASP A 443 7.67 -12.95 5.69
CA ASP A 443 7.54 -11.85 4.75
C ASP A 443 6.68 -12.25 3.53
N LYS A 444 6.59 -11.36 2.56
CA LYS A 444 5.82 -11.58 1.32
C LYS A 444 6.27 -12.79 0.48
N TYR A 445 7.41 -13.36 0.80
CA TYR A 445 7.94 -14.55 0.13
C TYR A 445 7.70 -15.83 0.95
N THR A 446 7.17 -15.71 2.15
CA THR A 446 6.88 -16.87 2.99
C THR A 446 5.66 -17.62 2.47
N ALA A 447 5.79 -18.92 2.28
CA ALA A 447 4.67 -19.81 2.02
C ALA A 447 4.34 -20.65 3.26
N TRP A 448 3.15 -21.19 3.35
CA TRP A 448 2.81 -22.16 4.37
C TRP A 448 2.13 -23.40 3.78
N THR A 449 2.40 -24.55 4.36
CA THR A 449 1.68 -25.78 4.09
C THR A 449 0.70 -26.09 5.22
N LYS A 450 -0.21 -27.01 4.95
CA LYS A 450 -1.20 -27.47 5.93
C LYS A 450 -0.56 -27.80 7.28
N VAL A 451 -1.26 -27.44 8.34
CA VAL A 451 -0.87 -27.80 9.71
C VAL A 451 -0.68 -29.31 9.82
N ASN A 452 0.46 -29.74 10.30
CA ASN A 452 0.67 -31.13 10.64
C ASN A 452 -0.31 -31.52 11.76
N LYS A 453 -1.25 -32.40 11.43
CA LYS A 453 -2.35 -32.82 12.32
C LYS A 453 -1.85 -33.46 13.62
N ASP A 454 -0.66 -34.06 13.60
CA ASP A 454 -0.13 -34.79 14.75
C ASP A 454 0.60 -33.86 15.72
N THR A 455 1.21 -32.81 15.24
CA THR A 455 2.02 -31.91 16.08
C THR A 455 1.35 -30.58 16.37
N ASN A 456 0.25 -30.27 15.70
CA ASN A 456 -0.42 -28.95 15.73
C ASN A 456 0.53 -27.78 15.39
N LYS A 457 1.61 -28.11 14.72
CA LYS A 457 2.54 -27.10 14.21
C LYS A 457 2.23 -26.91 12.76
N VAL A 458 2.09 -25.66 12.34
CA VAL A 458 2.32 -25.31 10.98
C VAL A 458 3.74 -25.80 10.73
N THR A 459 3.90 -26.74 9.81
CA THR A 459 5.19 -26.89 9.18
C THR A 459 5.24 -25.73 8.23
N PRO A 460 5.98 -24.65 8.50
CA PRO A 460 6.37 -23.82 7.40
C PRO A 460 6.90 -24.82 6.38
N THR A 461 6.47 -24.69 5.14
CA THR A 461 7.32 -25.25 4.10
C THR A 461 8.67 -24.76 4.51
N THR A 462 9.53 -25.64 4.71
CA THR A 462 10.85 -25.31 5.08
C THR A 462 11.34 -24.23 4.22
N ASP A 463 10.37 -23.24 3.98
CA ASP A 463 11.21 -22.71 3.14
C ASP A 463 10.65 -21.68 2.21
N HIS A 464 10.68 -20.52 2.71
CA HIS A 464 11.32 -19.49 2.00
C HIS A 464 12.50 -20.03 1.22
N GLN A 465 13.07 -20.92 1.81
CA GLN A 465 14.31 -21.51 1.57
C GLN A 465 14.33 -22.41 0.38
N THR A 466 13.36 -23.22 0.26
CA THR A 466 13.18 -24.10 -0.89
C THR A 466 12.11 -23.58 -1.80
N ALA A 467 11.28 -22.67 -1.32
CA ALA A 467 10.29 -22.02 -2.16
C ALA A 467 10.89 -20.98 -3.09
N ASN A 468 12.15 -21.12 -3.46
CA ASN A 468 12.54 -20.59 -4.74
C ASN A 468 12.71 -19.10 -4.83
N TYR A 469 12.87 -18.46 -3.72
CA TYR A 469 13.17 -17.05 -3.69
C TYR A 469 14.67 -16.88 -3.72
N ASN A 470 15.14 -15.97 -4.54
CA ASN A 470 16.54 -15.56 -4.57
C ASN A 470 16.90 -14.71 -3.34
N ASP A 471 16.29 -14.97 -2.20
CA ASP A 471 16.70 -14.39 -0.94
C ASP A 471 17.76 -15.28 -0.32
N GLU A 472 19.00 -14.99 -0.61
CA GLU A 472 20.18 -15.71 -0.09
C GLU A 472 20.22 -15.68 1.46
N ASN A 473 19.58 -14.71 2.08
CA ASN A 473 19.56 -14.51 3.52
C ASN A 473 18.36 -15.16 4.22
N ALA A 474 17.39 -15.69 3.48
CA ALA A 474 16.21 -16.29 4.08
C ALA A 474 16.55 -17.41 5.08
N ASN A 475 17.58 -18.17 4.77
CA ASN A 475 18.08 -19.24 5.65
C ASN A 475 18.72 -18.74 6.94
N LEU A 476 19.09 -17.48 7.01
CA LEU A 476 19.78 -16.88 8.14
C LEU A 476 18.80 -16.20 9.10
N ARG A 477 17.54 -16.07 8.72
CA ARG A 477 16.50 -15.43 9.55
C ARG A 477 16.17 -16.31 10.75
N ASP A 478 16.58 -15.88 11.93
CA ASP A 478 16.44 -16.61 13.17
C ASP A 478 15.78 -15.81 14.29
N SER A 479 15.50 -14.54 14.07
CA SER A 479 15.07 -13.64 15.13
C SER A 479 14.17 -12.52 14.59
N ALA A 480 13.24 -12.07 15.42
CA ALA A 480 12.46 -10.88 15.10
C ALA A 480 13.35 -9.63 15.02
N SER A 481 13.08 -8.80 14.04
CA SER A 481 13.70 -7.46 13.93
C SER A 481 12.90 -6.42 14.70
N THR A 482 13.58 -5.42 15.25
CA THR A 482 12.93 -4.27 15.88
C THR A 482 13.36 -3.01 15.16
N SER A 483 12.38 -2.20 14.77
CA SER A 483 12.59 -0.87 14.20
C SER A 483 11.98 0.17 15.14
N PHE A 484 12.72 1.23 15.42
CA PHE A 484 12.23 2.41 16.10
C PHE A 484 12.66 3.63 15.31
N VAL A 485 11.71 4.49 14.95
CA VAL A 485 11.98 5.72 14.21
C VAL A 485 11.31 6.89 14.92
N ALA A 486 12.07 7.95 15.16
CA ALA A 486 11.54 9.23 15.59
C ALA A 486 11.75 10.24 14.47
N SER A 487 10.66 10.77 13.92
CA SER A 487 10.70 11.71 12.81
C SER A 487 10.30 13.10 13.29
N LEU A 488 11.10 14.10 12.94
CA LEU A 488 10.77 15.51 13.07
C LEU A 488 10.53 16.07 11.68
N PHE A 489 9.39 16.66 11.46
CA PHE A 489 9.04 17.18 10.13
C PHE A 489 8.39 18.56 10.20
N GLY A 490 8.49 19.29 9.11
CA GLY A 490 7.84 20.58 8.98
C GLY A 490 7.79 21.04 7.54
N THR A 491 6.78 21.86 7.25
CA THR A 491 6.56 22.50 5.96
C THR A 491 6.43 24.00 6.12
N TYR A 492 6.88 24.75 5.13
CA TYR A 492 6.63 26.18 5.06
C TYR A 492 6.27 26.58 3.63
N ASN A 493 5.13 27.23 3.49
CA ASN A 493 4.63 27.77 2.23
C ASN A 493 4.97 29.27 2.13
N PHE A 494 5.79 29.63 1.17
CA PHE A 494 6.19 31.01 0.91
C PHE A 494 5.12 31.80 0.15
N GLY A 495 4.09 31.13 -0.38
CA GLY A 495 3.18 31.69 -1.37
C GLY A 495 3.76 31.63 -2.79
N TYR A 496 2.97 32.08 -3.75
CA TYR A 496 3.33 32.08 -5.18
C TYR A 496 3.78 30.71 -5.71
N GLY A 497 3.23 29.62 -5.15
CA GLY A 497 3.54 28.26 -5.53
C GLY A 497 4.79 27.65 -4.90
N PHE A 498 5.58 28.38 -4.11
CA PHE A 498 6.79 27.85 -3.48
C PHE A 498 6.54 27.30 -2.08
N ALA A 499 7.04 26.10 -1.83
CA ALA A 499 7.06 25.49 -0.52
C ALA A 499 8.39 24.79 -0.23
N ILE A 500 8.73 24.68 1.05
CA ILE A 500 9.84 23.86 1.56
C ILE A 500 9.29 22.86 2.57
N GLU A 501 9.81 21.66 2.54
CA GLU A 501 9.53 20.59 3.49
C GLU A 501 10.85 20.00 3.97
N VAL A 502 10.93 19.75 5.26
CA VAL A 502 12.09 19.13 5.90
C VAL A 502 11.61 18.02 6.81
N GLU A 503 12.25 16.86 6.72
CA GLU A 503 12.01 15.72 7.60
C GLU A 503 13.35 15.15 8.04
N THR A 504 13.48 14.84 9.32
CA THR A 504 14.66 14.19 9.89
C THR A 504 14.22 13.01 10.71
N ASP A 505 14.73 11.82 10.34
CA ASP A 505 14.49 10.54 10.98
C ASP A 505 15.68 10.14 11.83
N LEU A 506 15.43 9.77 13.09
CA LEU A 506 16.35 9.08 13.97
C LEU A 506 15.95 7.62 14.00
N ILE A 507 16.83 6.75 13.52
CA ILE A 507 16.52 5.37 13.17
C ILE A 507 17.33 4.42 14.05
N TYR A 508 16.66 3.52 14.76
CA TYR A 508 17.27 2.42 15.48
C TYR A 508 16.74 1.09 14.97
N LEU A 509 17.66 0.22 14.55
CA LEU A 509 17.36 -1.15 14.10
C LEU A 509 18.08 -2.16 14.97
N LYS A 510 17.34 -3.17 15.44
CA LYS A 510 17.89 -4.36 16.09
C LYS A 510 17.58 -5.57 15.24
N ASN A 511 18.55 -6.48 15.12
CA ASN A 511 18.48 -7.66 14.25
C ASN A 511 18.07 -7.32 12.80
N PRO A 512 18.78 -6.40 12.11
CA PRO A 512 18.45 -6.05 10.73
C PRO A 512 18.37 -7.28 9.85
N GLY A 513 17.36 -7.36 8.99
CA GLY A 513 17.12 -8.54 8.13
C GLY A 513 16.64 -9.79 8.89
N ASN A 514 16.19 -9.66 10.14
CA ASN A 514 15.77 -10.77 11.00
C ASN A 514 16.90 -11.73 11.38
N ILE A 515 18.14 -11.26 11.42
CA ILE A 515 19.33 -12.04 11.71
C ILE A 515 19.90 -11.60 13.06
N SER A 516 19.90 -12.49 14.06
CA SER A 516 20.32 -12.19 15.43
C SER A 516 21.80 -11.81 15.55
N THR A 517 22.62 -12.26 14.61
CA THR A 517 24.07 -11.95 14.59
C THR A 517 24.39 -10.62 13.94
N ASN A 518 23.44 -9.98 13.25
CA ASN A 518 23.64 -8.66 12.68
C ASN A 518 23.68 -7.61 13.80
N PRO A 519 24.67 -6.70 13.77
CA PRO A 519 24.77 -5.67 14.79
C PRO A 519 23.60 -4.70 14.70
N SER A 520 23.19 -4.20 15.86
CA SER A 520 22.20 -3.10 15.90
C SER A 520 22.76 -1.85 15.21
N GLN A 521 21.90 -1.13 14.51
CA GLN A 521 22.24 0.07 13.77
C GLN A 521 21.55 1.29 14.40
N PHE A 522 22.24 2.42 14.38
CA PHE A 522 21.66 3.71 14.71
C PHE A 522 22.10 4.70 13.64
N ASP A 523 21.12 5.23 12.92
CA ASP A 523 21.36 6.09 11.78
C ASP A 523 20.43 7.31 11.82
N THR A 524 20.78 8.31 11.02
CA THR A 524 19.96 9.51 10.81
C THR A 524 19.76 9.74 9.34
N GLN A 525 18.57 10.16 8.95
CA GLN A 525 18.28 10.58 7.60
C GLN A 525 17.55 11.92 7.61
N THR A 526 17.96 12.84 6.75
CA THR A 526 17.27 14.12 6.56
C THR A 526 16.91 14.28 5.10
N THR A 527 15.64 14.55 4.84
CA THR A 527 15.12 14.91 3.53
C THR A 527 14.74 16.38 3.52
N ILE A 528 15.23 17.12 2.53
CA ILE A 528 14.87 18.50 2.28
C ILE A 528 14.25 18.56 0.88
N SER A 529 13.01 19.03 0.79
CA SER A 529 12.27 19.17 -0.46
C SER A 529 11.89 20.63 -0.68
N VAL A 530 12.17 21.15 -1.87
CA VAL A 530 11.69 22.45 -2.33
C VAL A 530 10.78 22.19 -3.52
N SER A 531 9.55 22.64 -3.44
CA SER A 531 8.56 22.48 -4.51
C SER A 531 8.11 23.83 -5.05
N TYR A 532 7.80 23.82 -6.37
CA TYR A 532 7.16 24.93 -7.05
C TYR A 532 5.99 24.39 -7.87
N THR A 533 4.83 25.00 -7.68
CA THR A 533 3.58 24.63 -8.36
C THR A 533 3.07 25.83 -9.16
N LEU A 534 2.82 25.62 -10.46
CA LEU A 534 2.29 26.60 -11.42
C LEU A 534 0.96 26.13 -11.97
#